data_8ea99c53c1602c407467e3d6ac570cb8
#
_entry.id   8ea99c53c1602c407467e3d6ac570cb8
#
_cell.length_a   1.000
_cell.length_b   1.000
_cell.length_c   1.000
_cell.angle_alpha   90.00
_cell.angle_beta   90.00
_cell.angle_gamma   90.00
#
_symmetry.space_group_name_H-M   'P 1'
#
loop_
_entity.id
_entity.type
_entity.pdbx_description
1 polymer ?
#
loop_
_entity_poly.entity_id
_entity_poly.type
_entity_poly.pdbx_seq_one_letter_code
_entity_poly.pdbx_strand_id
1 'polypeptide(L)'
;MKEVGMINGKIDSALSRQGHMDLLMVVDAGFPCPDHVELIDIALSEGVPSVLEVLVELRKVHSVERIIVAQETQDYNPTYYRNVSLSFGDGVVLEVI
;
A
#
# COMPACT_ATOMS: atom_id res chain seq x y z
N MET A 1 23.94 -6.10 -0.90
CA MET A 1 22.90 -5.07 -0.84
C MET A 1 21.89 -5.28 -1.95
N LYS A 2 20.63 -5.14 -1.63
CA LYS A 2 19.56 -5.24 -2.61
C LYS A 2 19.51 -3.96 -3.45
N GLU A 3 19.54 -4.09 -4.76
CA GLU A 3 19.63 -2.92 -5.66
C GLU A 3 18.33 -2.62 -6.39
N VAL A 4 17.40 -3.57 -6.46
CA VAL A 4 16.11 -3.39 -7.14
C VAL A 4 14.96 -3.82 -6.27
N GLY A 5 13.79 -3.27 -6.50
CA GLY A 5 12.60 -3.56 -5.75
C GLY A 5 12.62 -2.91 -4.37
N MET A 6 11.91 -3.53 -3.43
CA MET A 6 11.78 -3.00 -2.08
C MET A 6 13.06 -3.22 -1.29
N ILE A 7 13.78 -2.14 -1.00
CA ILE A 7 15.03 -2.20 -0.22
C ILE A 7 14.84 -1.87 1.27
N ASN A 8 13.67 -1.41 1.68
CA ASN A 8 13.39 -1.19 3.10
C ASN A 8 13.25 -2.55 3.80
N GLY A 9 14.18 -2.83 4.73
CA GLY A 9 14.25 -4.12 5.40
C GLY A 9 13.04 -4.44 6.27
N LYS A 10 12.40 -3.44 6.88
CA LYS A 10 11.22 -3.65 7.71
C LYS A 10 10.02 -4.05 6.85
N ILE A 11 9.86 -3.41 5.69
CA ILE A 11 8.80 -3.76 4.75
C ILE A 11 9.03 -5.15 4.18
N ASP A 12 10.25 -5.45 3.73
CA ASP A 12 10.59 -6.78 3.22
C ASP A 12 10.28 -7.86 4.25
N SER A 13 10.66 -7.63 5.50
CA SER A 13 10.41 -8.57 6.59
C SER A 13 8.91 -8.78 6.82
N ALA A 14 8.14 -7.70 6.82
CA ALA A 14 6.69 -7.78 6.99
C ALA A 14 6.02 -8.55 5.84
N LEU A 15 6.44 -8.28 4.60
CA LEU A 15 5.90 -8.97 3.43
C LEU A 15 6.20 -10.47 3.48
N SER A 16 7.39 -10.85 3.90
CA SER A 16 7.76 -12.27 3.96
C SER A 16 7.04 -13.03 5.07
N ARG A 17 6.51 -12.32 6.08
CA ARG A 17 5.71 -12.92 7.16
C ARG A 17 4.21 -12.92 6.87
N GLN A 18 3.80 -12.25 5.82
CA GLN A 18 2.37 -12.08 5.49
C GLN A 18 1.79 -13.37 4.94
N GLY A 19 0.71 -13.86 5.56
CA GLY A 19 -0.02 -15.03 5.08
C GLY A 19 -1.09 -14.65 4.07
N HIS A 20 -1.74 -15.67 3.52
CA HIS A 20 -2.75 -15.51 2.46
C HIS A 20 -3.94 -14.63 2.89
N MET A 21 -4.32 -14.70 4.17
CA MET A 21 -5.47 -13.96 4.69
C MET A 21 -5.10 -12.63 5.34
N ASP A 22 -3.83 -12.30 5.36
CA ASP A 22 -3.38 -11.07 6.00
C ASP A 22 -3.65 -9.85 5.12
N LEU A 23 -3.81 -8.70 5.77
CA LEU A 23 -4.03 -7.42 5.11
C LEU A 23 -2.84 -6.49 5.31
N LEU A 24 -2.51 -5.76 4.26
CA LEU A 24 -1.51 -4.70 4.32
C LEU A 24 -2.21 -3.38 4.02
N MET A 25 -2.05 -2.40 4.90
CA MET A 25 -2.66 -1.08 4.72
C MET A 25 -1.56 -0.06 4.44
N VAL A 26 -1.74 0.70 3.37
CA VAL A 26 -0.85 1.81 3.02
C VAL A 26 -1.64 3.11 3.26
N VAL A 27 -1.11 3.96 4.14
CA VAL A 27 -1.81 5.17 4.56
C VAL A 27 -0.88 6.36 4.56
N ASP A 28 -1.48 7.56 4.57
CA ASP A 28 -0.72 8.80 4.70
C ASP A 28 -0.09 8.92 6.08
N ALA A 29 0.99 9.69 6.16
CA ALA A 29 1.63 10.02 7.43
C ALA A 29 0.60 10.70 8.36
N GLY A 30 0.60 10.31 9.62
CA GLY A 30 -0.35 10.86 10.60
C GLY A 30 -1.66 10.11 10.69
N PHE A 31 -1.90 9.14 9.81
CA PHE A 31 -3.09 8.29 9.94
C PHE A 31 -2.99 7.46 11.23
N PRO A 32 -4.05 7.43 12.06
CA PRO A 32 -3.98 6.72 13.34
C PRO A 32 -3.77 5.22 13.15
N CYS A 33 -2.81 4.66 13.88
CA CYS A 33 -2.52 3.23 13.85
C CYS A 33 -2.94 2.61 15.18
N PRO A 34 -3.83 1.59 15.18
CA PRO A 34 -4.18 0.89 16.42
C PRO A 34 -2.96 0.20 17.05
N ASP A 35 -2.97 0.08 18.39
CA ASP A 35 -1.85 -0.49 19.12
C ASP A 35 -1.54 -1.94 18.75
N HIS A 36 -2.54 -2.70 18.31
CA HIS A 36 -2.37 -4.10 17.96
C HIS A 36 -1.90 -4.34 16.53
N VAL A 37 -1.67 -3.27 15.77
CA VAL A 37 -1.24 -3.34 14.37
C VAL A 37 0.23 -2.90 14.28
N GLU A 38 1.03 -3.69 13.56
CA GLU A 38 2.43 -3.33 13.32
C GLU A 38 2.49 -2.10 12.44
N LEU A 39 3.19 -1.06 12.87
CA LEU A 39 3.39 0.17 12.12
C LEU A 39 4.81 0.22 11.58
N ILE A 40 4.92 0.43 10.28
CA ILE A 40 6.21 0.70 9.63
C ILE A 40 6.13 2.11 9.06
N ASP A 41 6.80 3.04 9.72
CA ASP A 41 6.79 4.44 9.32
C ASP A 41 7.97 4.72 8.39
N ILE A 42 7.67 5.05 7.15
CA ILE A 42 8.69 5.35 6.13
C ILE A 42 8.59 6.79 5.65
N ALA A 43 7.84 7.63 6.34
CA ALA A 43 7.70 9.04 5.96
C ALA A 43 9.05 9.76 6.11
N LEU A 44 9.48 10.41 5.03
CA LEU A 44 10.68 11.24 5.02
C LEU A 44 10.32 12.71 5.25
N SER A 45 9.25 13.14 4.60
CA SER A 45 8.68 14.48 4.77
C SER A 45 7.25 14.40 4.29
N GLU A 46 6.51 15.51 4.39
CA GLU A 46 5.11 15.53 3.98
C GLU A 46 4.96 15.09 2.52
N GLY A 47 4.17 14.05 2.31
CA GLY A 47 3.91 13.50 0.98
C GLY A 47 5.07 12.72 0.35
N VAL A 48 6.14 12.45 1.09
CA VAL A 48 7.30 11.72 0.55
C VAL A 48 7.67 10.57 1.49
N PRO A 49 7.60 9.32 1.05
CA PRO A 49 7.01 8.88 -0.23
C PRO A 49 5.49 9.06 -0.23
N SER A 50 4.92 9.22 -1.41
CA SER A 50 3.46 9.22 -1.55
C SER A 50 2.92 7.80 -1.48
N VAL A 51 1.61 7.66 -1.22
CA VAL A 51 0.96 6.34 -1.21
C VAL A 51 1.16 5.64 -2.56
N LEU A 52 0.98 6.37 -3.66
CA LEU A 52 1.15 5.80 -4.99
C LEU A 52 2.58 5.32 -5.25
N GLU A 53 3.57 6.07 -4.78
CA GLU A 53 4.98 5.65 -4.90
C GLU A 53 5.23 4.34 -4.16
N VAL A 54 4.67 4.20 -2.96
CA VAL A 54 4.79 2.97 -2.18
C VAL A 54 4.10 1.80 -2.90
N LEU A 55 2.90 2.02 -3.44
CA LEU A 55 2.17 0.98 -4.15
C LEU A 55 2.92 0.50 -5.39
N VAL A 56 3.53 1.41 -6.14
CA VAL A 56 4.33 1.06 -7.32
C VAL A 56 5.49 0.15 -6.94
N GLU A 57 6.19 0.46 -5.85
CA GLU A 57 7.31 -0.37 -5.40
C GLU A 57 6.84 -1.72 -4.85
N LEU A 58 5.71 -1.74 -4.14
CA LEU A 58 5.13 -2.99 -3.64
C LEU A 58 4.77 -3.93 -4.79
N ARG A 59 4.20 -3.41 -5.86
CA ARG A 59 3.82 -4.22 -7.01
C ARG A 59 5.00 -4.97 -7.61
N LYS A 60 6.19 -4.41 -7.57
CA LYS A 60 7.39 -5.02 -8.15
C LYS A 60 7.80 -6.30 -7.42
N VAL A 61 7.46 -6.43 -6.15
CA VAL A 61 7.93 -7.52 -5.29
C VAL A 61 6.82 -8.33 -4.66
N HIS A 62 5.56 -7.92 -4.81
CA HIS A 62 4.43 -8.53 -4.12
C HIS A 62 3.21 -8.53 -5.01
N SER A 63 2.49 -9.64 -5.04
CA SER A 63 1.21 -9.73 -5.75
C SER A 63 0.07 -9.72 -4.75
N VAL A 64 -1.06 -9.13 -5.15
CA VAL A 64 -2.25 -9.05 -4.30
C VAL A 64 -3.44 -9.61 -5.06
N GLU A 65 -4.38 -10.16 -4.32
CA GLU A 65 -5.63 -10.68 -4.90
C GLU A 65 -6.70 -9.61 -4.96
N ARG A 66 -6.67 -8.65 -4.03
CA ARG A 66 -7.71 -7.67 -3.89
C ARG A 66 -7.17 -6.36 -3.35
N ILE A 67 -7.70 -5.27 -3.86
CA ILE A 67 -7.46 -3.92 -3.36
C ILE A 67 -8.75 -3.41 -2.75
N ILE A 68 -8.67 -2.88 -1.54
CA ILE A 68 -9.83 -2.30 -0.84
C ILE A 68 -9.60 -0.80 -0.73
N VAL A 69 -10.56 -0.02 -1.22
CA VAL A 69 -10.49 1.45 -1.24
C VAL A 69 -11.77 2.01 -0.63
N ALA A 70 -11.66 3.11 0.10
CA ALA A 70 -12.82 3.77 0.69
C ALA A 70 -13.69 4.43 -0.38
N GLN A 71 -15.02 4.39 -0.18
CA GLN A 71 -15.98 5.06 -1.05
C GLN A 71 -15.69 6.55 -1.17
N GLU A 72 -15.26 7.18 -0.07
CA GLU A 72 -14.93 8.61 -0.05
C GLU A 72 -13.79 8.94 -1.03
N THR A 73 -12.83 8.03 -1.20
CA THR A 73 -11.75 8.23 -2.17
C THR A 73 -12.31 8.30 -3.59
N GLN A 74 -13.24 7.42 -3.93
CA GLN A 74 -13.89 7.43 -5.23
C GLN A 74 -14.70 8.72 -5.46
N ASP A 75 -15.44 9.15 -4.44
CA ASP A 75 -16.36 10.29 -4.55
C ASP A 75 -15.62 11.62 -4.61
N TYR A 76 -14.59 11.80 -3.77
CA TYR A 76 -13.94 13.10 -3.59
C TYR A 76 -12.63 13.26 -4.33
N ASN A 77 -12.01 12.16 -4.75
CA ASN A 77 -10.78 12.23 -5.52
C ASN A 77 -10.74 11.10 -6.57
N PRO A 78 -11.57 11.20 -7.62
CA PRO A 78 -11.68 10.13 -8.61
C PRO A 78 -10.39 9.85 -9.37
N THR A 79 -9.55 10.84 -9.59
CA THR A 79 -8.26 10.62 -10.26
C THR A 79 -7.34 9.76 -9.39
N TYR A 80 -7.23 10.08 -8.11
CA TYR A 80 -6.44 9.29 -7.16
C TYR A 80 -7.00 7.87 -7.03
N TYR A 81 -8.31 7.74 -6.90
CA TYR A 81 -8.99 6.46 -6.87
C TYR A 81 -8.64 5.61 -8.08
N ARG A 82 -8.68 6.21 -9.27
CA ARG A 82 -8.36 5.51 -10.51
C ARG A 82 -6.91 5.04 -10.52
N ASN A 83 -5.98 5.90 -10.13
CA ASN A 83 -4.55 5.55 -10.09
C ASN A 83 -4.27 4.44 -9.11
N VAL A 84 -4.87 4.49 -7.92
CA VAL A 84 -4.75 3.42 -6.93
C VAL A 84 -5.33 2.11 -7.46
N SER A 85 -6.51 2.17 -8.08
CA SER A 85 -7.18 0.99 -8.61
C SER A 85 -6.37 0.28 -9.67
N LEU A 86 -5.58 1.02 -10.45
CA LEU A 86 -4.76 0.46 -11.53
C LEU A 86 -3.34 0.11 -11.08
N SER A 87 -2.98 0.42 -9.85
CA SER A 87 -1.58 0.29 -9.39
C SER A 87 -1.05 -1.15 -9.43
N PHE A 88 -1.92 -2.14 -9.29
CA PHE A 88 -1.54 -3.56 -9.35
C PHE A 88 -1.96 -4.24 -10.65
N GLY A 89 -2.37 -3.47 -11.64
CA GLY A 89 -2.70 -3.98 -12.97
C GLY A 89 -4.05 -4.69 -13.05
N ASP A 90 -4.24 -5.43 -14.12
CA ASP A 90 -5.47 -6.18 -14.37
C ASP A 90 -5.51 -7.47 -13.54
N GLY A 91 -6.70 -8.01 -13.37
CA GLY A 91 -6.86 -9.30 -12.68
C GLY A 91 -6.94 -9.21 -11.16
N VAL A 92 -6.86 -8.01 -10.60
CA VAL A 92 -7.01 -7.78 -9.17
C VAL A 92 -8.45 -7.36 -8.89
N VAL A 93 -9.06 -7.96 -7.87
CA VAL A 93 -10.43 -7.60 -7.47
C VAL A 93 -10.38 -6.25 -6.73
N LEU A 94 -11.21 -5.32 -7.18
CA LEU A 94 -11.36 -4.02 -6.53
C LEU A 94 -12.61 -4.02 -5.67
N GLU A 95 -12.46 -3.71 -4.40
CA GLU A 95 -13.57 -3.61 -3.45
C GLU A 95 -13.63 -2.20 -2.89
N VAL A 96 -14.81 -1.59 -2.94
CA VAL A 96 -15.06 -0.25 -2.39
C VAL A 96 -15.91 -0.40 -1.14
N ILE A 97 -15.45 0.19 -0.05
CA ILE A 97 -16.14 0.08 1.25
C ILE A 97 -16.66 1.43 1.75
#